data_c618d886f4779480e007df7813a77226
#
_entry.id   c618d886f4779480e007df7813a77226
#
_cell.length_a   1.000
_cell.length_b   1.000
_cell.length_c   1.000
_cell.angle_alpha   90.00
_cell.angle_beta   90.00
_cell.angle_gamma   90.00
#
_symmetry.space_group_name_H-M   'P 1'
#
loop_
_entity.id
_entity.type
_entity.pdbx_description
1 polymer ?
#
loop_
_entity_poly.entity_id
_entity_poly.type
_entity_poly.pdbx_seq_one_letter_code
_entity_poly.pdbx_strand_id
1 'polypeptide(L)'
;DYEVEGQELIEQAERANVIVDCTDNFPSRFELNRVSLQTNTPLVSGAAIRWEGQVATFIPSDPTSPCYQCLYPDTGIEAATCAMEGVIAPIVGVIGTTQALETLNVLLQTGRGLCGKLLVFDGIAMEWQNITLPRNVNCAACGHRADSN
;
A
#
# COMPACT_ATOMS: atom_id res chain seq x y z
N ASP A 1 -6.08 9.85 20.73
CA ASP A 1 -5.54 8.81 19.84
C ASP A 1 -6.40 7.57 20.02
N TYR A 2 -7.09 7.19 18.98
CA TYR A 2 -7.93 6.01 18.94
C TYR A 2 -7.35 5.06 17.88
N GLU A 3 -6.81 3.93 18.29
CA GLU A 3 -6.26 2.91 17.42
C GLU A 3 -7.38 1.93 17.07
N VAL A 4 -7.69 1.82 15.79
CA VAL A 4 -8.73 0.92 15.29
C VAL A 4 -8.07 -0.39 14.90
N GLU A 5 -8.42 -1.47 15.59
CA GLU A 5 -7.83 -2.79 15.40
C GLU A 5 -8.88 -3.90 15.28
N GLY A 6 -8.45 -5.04 14.77
CA GLY A 6 -9.25 -6.27 14.78
C GLY A 6 -10.58 -6.14 14.05
N GLN A 7 -11.68 -6.51 14.72
CA GLN A 7 -13.02 -6.54 14.14
C GLN A 7 -13.53 -5.16 13.74
N GLU A 8 -13.21 -4.12 14.50
CA GLU A 8 -13.63 -2.77 14.18
C GLU A 8 -12.96 -2.25 12.91
N LEU A 9 -11.67 -2.57 12.69
CA LEU A 9 -10.98 -2.23 11.45
C LEU A 9 -11.63 -2.88 10.22
N ILE A 10 -12.05 -4.14 10.35
CA ILE A 10 -12.80 -4.85 9.30
C ILE A 10 -14.11 -4.13 8.98
N GLU A 11 -14.91 -3.80 10.00
CA GLU A 11 -16.19 -3.11 9.83
C GLU A 11 -16.05 -1.73 9.18
N GLN A 12 -14.99 -0.99 9.51
CA GLN A 12 -14.68 0.29 8.87
C GLN A 12 -14.25 0.09 7.41
N ALA A 13 -13.44 -0.91 7.13
CA ALA A 13 -13.00 -1.22 5.77
C ALA A 13 -14.14 -1.68 4.85
N GLU A 14 -15.09 -2.49 5.36
CA GLU A 14 -16.29 -2.91 4.62
C GLU A 14 -17.19 -1.72 4.22
N ARG A 15 -17.17 -0.65 4.99
CA ARG A 15 -17.93 0.58 4.72
C ARG A 15 -17.16 1.58 3.86
N ALA A 16 -15.86 1.39 3.68
CA ALA A 16 -15.00 2.26 2.91
C ALA A 16 -14.97 1.83 1.43
N ASN A 17 -14.76 2.79 0.53
CA ASN A 17 -14.51 2.52 -0.88
C ASN A 17 -13.02 2.35 -1.19
N VAL A 18 -12.15 2.76 -0.27
CA VAL A 18 -10.69 2.67 -0.37
C VAL A 18 -10.07 2.82 1.02
N ILE A 19 -9.00 2.09 1.28
CA ILE A 19 -8.15 2.23 2.45
C ILE A 19 -6.92 3.03 2.02
N VAL A 20 -6.56 4.08 2.77
CA VAL A 20 -5.33 4.85 2.55
C VAL A 20 -4.39 4.60 3.73
N ASP A 21 -3.30 3.90 3.46
CA ASP A 21 -2.29 3.54 4.45
C ASP A 21 -1.21 4.62 4.53
N CYS A 22 -1.19 5.34 5.64
CA CYS A 22 -0.18 6.34 5.99
C CYS A 22 0.62 5.92 7.24
N THR A 23 0.62 4.63 7.59
CA THR A 23 1.31 4.12 8.77
C THR A 23 2.82 4.06 8.55
N ASP A 24 3.59 3.97 9.64
CA ASP A 24 5.05 4.02 9.63
C ASP A 24 5.71 2.71 10.08
N ASN A 25 4.91 1.63 10.22
CA ASN A 25 5.40 0.34 10.69
C ASN A 25 4.81 -0.85 9.90
N PHE A 26 5.56 -1.92 9.82
CA PHE A 26 5.17 -3.13 9.10
C PHE A 26 3.96 -3.87 9.70
N PRO A 27 3.84 -4.05 11.03
CA PRO A 27 2.67 -4.71 11.61
C PRO A 27 1.35 -4.08 11.18
N SER A 28 1.21 -2.76 11.28
CA SER A 28 0.01 -2.05 10.81
C SER A 28 -0.25 -2.21 9.32
N ARG A 29 0.81 -2.18 8.50
CA ARG A 29 0.70 -2.36 7.05
C ARG A 29 0.27 -3.76 6.64
N PHE A 30 0.79 -4.78 7.32
CA PHE A 30 0.35 -6.17 7.09
C PHE A 30 -1.10 -6.38 7.52
N GLU A 31 -1.51 -5.77 8.62
CA GLU A 31 -2.90 -5.82 9.07
C GLU A 31 -3.84 -5.13 8.08
N LEU A 32 -3.50 -3.94 7.59
CA LEU A 32 -4.27 -3.25 6.56
C LEU A 32 -4.33 -4.02 5.24
N ASN A 33 -3.25 -4.69 4.85
CA ASN A 33 -3.24 -5.58 3.69
C ASN A 33 -4.18 -6.78 3.88
N ARG A 34 -4.14 -7.42 5.07
CA ARG A 34 -5.04 -8.52 5.41
C ARG A 34 -6.50 -8.09 5.33
N VAL A 35 -6.82 -6.96 5.95
CA VAL A 35 -8.19 -6.41 5.94
C VAL A 35 -8.63 -6.04 4.53
N SER A 36 -7.78 -5.37 3.74
CA SER A 36 -8.05 -5.06 2.34
C SER A 36 -8.42 -6.30 1.52
N LEU A 37 -7.65 -7.39 1.67
CA LEU A 37 -7.91 -8.66 0.99
C LEU A 37 -9.22 -9.31 1.47
N GLN A 38 -9.49 -9.28 2.77
CA GLN A 38 -10.68 -9.88 3.38
C GLN A 38 -11.97 -9.15 2.98
N THR A 39 -11.96 -7.83 2.99
CA THR A 39 -13.13 -6.98 2.69
C THR A 39 -13.27 -6.66 1.19
N ASN A 40 -12.30 -7.07 0.39
CA ASN A 40 -12.21 -6.72 -1.03
C ASN A 40 -12.16 -5.20 -1.28
N THR A 41 -11.58 -4.44 -0.34
CA THR A 41 -11.46 -2.97 -0.41
C THR A 41 -10.09 -2.58 -0.94
N PRO A 42 -9.99 -1.74 -1.98
CA PRO A 42 -8.70 -1.25 -2.50
C PRO A 42 -7.84 -0.60 -1.43
N LEU A 43 -6.52 -0.77 -1.51
CA LEU A 43 -5.53 -0.22 -0.60
C LEU A 43 -4.53 0.65 -1.37
N VAL A 44 -4.42 1.92 -1.00
CA VAL A 44 -3.39 2.86 -1.47
C VAL A 44 -2.37 3.04 -0.36
N SER A 45 -1.20 2.42 -0.52
CA SER A 45 -0.14 2.43 0.49
C SER A 45 0.94 3.44 0.14
N GLY A 46 1.34 4.26 1.11
CA GLY A 46 2.45 5.19 1.01
C GLY A 46 3.47 4.98 2.12
N ALA A 47 4.74 5.17 1.79
CA ALA A 47 5.83 5.13 2.75
C ALA A 47 6.86 6.19 2.43
N ALA A 48 7.48 6.75 3.47
CA ALA A 48 8.55 7.73 3.34
C ALA A 48 9.64 7.44 4.38
N ILE A 49 10.89 7.51 3.97
CA ILE A 49 12.06 7.31 4.82
C ILE A 49 13.21 8.19 4.32
N ARG A 50 13.90 8.87 5.22
CA ARG A 50 15.01 9.77 4.85
C ARG A 50 14.59 10.77 3.75
N TRP A 51 15.14 10.62 2.54
CA TRP A 51 14.89 11.43 1.34
C TRP A 51 14.11 10.68 0.27
N GLU A 52 13.59 9.52 0.58
CA GLU A 52 12.90 8.66 -0.36
C GLU A 52 11.45 8.42 0.06
N GLY A 53 10.61 8.16 -0.92
CA GLY A 53 9.23 7.78 -0.68
C GLY A 53 8.68 6.87 -1.76
N GLN A 54 7.60 6.17 -1.45
CA GLN A 54 6.98 5.25 -2.40
C GLN A 54 5.46 5.24 -2.24
N VAL A 55 4.78 4.96 -3.36
CA VAL A 55 3.32 4.75 -3.40
C VAL A 55 3.01 3.52 -4.26
N ALA A 56 2.08 2.70 -3.80
CA ALA A 56 1.55 1.57 -4.55
C ALA A 56 0.05 1.42 -4.31
N THR A 57 -0.67 0.87 -5.29
CA THR A 57 -2.11 0.60 -5.19
C THR A 57 -2.36 -0.89 -5.38
N PHE A 58 -3.12 -1.47 -4.47
CA PHE A 58 -3.52 -2.87 -4.46
C PHE A 58 -5.03 -2.96 -4.60
N ILE A 59 -5.51 -3.68 -5.61
CA ILE A 59 -6.94 -3.82 -5.92
C ILE A 59 -7.33 -5.29 -5.78
N PRO A 60 -7.89 -5.72 -4.63
CA PRO A 60 -8.19 -7.13 -4.38
C PRO A 60 -9.18 -7.75 -5.38
N SER A 61 -10.08 -6.95 -5.96
CA SER A 61 -11.03 -7.40 -6.99
C SER A 61 -10.39 -7.64 -8.36
N ASP A 62 -9.18 -7.11 -8.62
CA ASP A 62 -8.42 -7.40 -9.84
C ASP A 62 -7.53 -8.63 -9.60
N PRO A 63 -7.79 -9.77 -10.29
CA PRO A 63 -7.02 -11.00 -10.10
C PRO A 63 -5.53 -10.85 -10.48
N THR A 64 -5.18 -9.86 -11.28
CA THR A 64 -3.79 -9.58 -11.66
C THR A 64 -3.08 -8.64 -10.68
N SER A 65 -3.81 -8.01 -9.75
CA SER A 65 -3.24 -7.09 -8.77
C SER A 65 -2.37 -7.83 -7.76
N PRO A 66 -1.13 -7.36 -7.50
CA PRO A 66 -0.39 -7.80 -6.33
C PRO A 66 -1.12 -7.38 -5.04
N CYS A 67 -0.59 -7.79 -3.90
CA CYS A 67 -0.92 -7.22 -2.59
C CYS A 67 0.36 -6.69 -1.92
N TYR A 68 0.23 -6.04 -0.76
CA TYR A 68 1.37 -5.48 -0.04
C TYR A 68 2.44 -6.55 0.28
N GLN A 69 2.04 -7.79 0.60
CA GLN A 69 2.98 -8.89 0.84
C GLN A 69 3.63 -9.47 -0.42
N CYS A 70 3.18 -9.13 -1.63
CA CYS A 70 3.94 -9.38 -2.85
C CYS A 70 5.18 -8.48 -2.95
N LEU A 71 5.08 -7.25 -2.41
CA LEU A 71 6.17 -6.27 -2.37
C LEU A 71 7.11 -6.55 -1.19
N TYR A 72 6.56 -6.76 0.00
CA TYR A 72 7.28 -7.01 1.25
C TYR A 72 6.82 -8.32 1.87
N PRO A 73 7.50 -9.45 1.57
CA PRO A 73 7.20 -10.71 2.23
C PRO A 73 7.36 -10.59 3.74
N ASP A 74 6.36 -11.09 4.47
CA ASP A 74 6.44 -11.17 5.93
C ASP A 74 7.44 -12.29 6.32
N THR A 75 8.65 -11.90 6.59
CA THR A 75 9.74 -12.80 6.98
C THR A 75 9.95 -12.86 8.49
N GLY A 76 9.15 -12.10 9.25
CA GLY A 76 9.34 -11.95 10.70
C GLY A 76 10.61 -11.16 11.08
N ILE A 77 11.34 -10.61 10.11
CA ILE A 77 12.51 -9.77 10.34
C ILE A 77 12.03 -8.32 10.42
N GLU A 78 12.29 -7.68 11.56
CA GLU A 78 12.05 -6.23 11.69
C GLU A 78 12.96 -5.48 10.71
N ALA A 79 12.37 -4.93 9.66
CA ALA A 79 13.07 -3.97 8.81
C ALA A 79 13.21 -2.63 9.54
N ALA A 80 14.24 -1.87 9.21
CA ALA A 80 14.45 -0.52 9.74
C ALA A 80 13.17 0.31 9.57
N THR A 81 12.66 0.85 10.68
CA THR A 81 11.43 1.66 10.68
C THR A 81 11.78 3.12 10.44
N CYS A 82 10.84 3.88 9.89
CA CYS A 82 10.98 5.34 9.76
C CYS A 82 11.31 6.02 11.09
N ALA A 83 10.85 5.45 12.21
CA ALA A 83 11.13 5.94 13.57
C ALA A 83 12.62 5.88 13.93
N MET A 84 13.37 4.92 13.38
CA MET A 84 14.83 4.78 13.66
C MET A 84 15.69 5.64 12.74
N GLU A 85 15.24 5.89 11.51
CA GLU A 85 16.05 6.55 10.49
C GLU A 85 15.62 7.99 10.17
N GLY A 86 14.41 8.37 10.61
CA GLY A 86 13.83 9.67 10.35
C GLY A 86 13.36 9.84 8.90
N VAL A 87 12.66 10.95 8.65
CA VAL A 87 12.18 11.36 7.33
C VAL A 87 12.13 12.88 7.27
N ILE A 88 12.47 13.48 6.14
CA ILE A 88 12.27 14.91 5.95
C ILE A 88 10.81 15.22 5.61
N ALA A 89 10.23 16.22 6.28
CA ALA A 89 8.82 16.58 6.14
C ALA A 89 8.35 16.81 4.69
N PRO A 90 9.11 17.45 3.78
CA PRO A 90 8.71 17.61 2.39
C PRO A 90 8.43 16.28 1.67
N ILE A 91 9.18 15.21 1.94
CA ILE A 91 8.94 13.89 1.33
C ILE A 91 7.59 13.34 1.77
N VAL A 92 7.25 13.46 3.05
CA VAL A 92 5.93 13.05 3.57
C VAL A 92 4.82 13.79 2.83
N GLY A 93 4.98 15.10 2.59
CA GLY A 93 4.04 15.92 1.83
C GLY A 93 3.87 15.46 0.38
N VAL A 94 4.99 15.17 -0.32
CA VAL A 94 4.99 14.68 -1.70
C VAL A 94 4.26 13.33 -1.79
N ILE A 95 4.59 12.39 -0.91
CA ILE A 95 3.99 11.06 -0.90
C ILE A 95 2.51 11.12 -0.52
N GLY A 96 2.13 11.86 0.53
CA GLY A 96 0.73 12.00 0.94
C GLY A 96 -0.14 12.64 -0.14
N THR A 97 0.37 13.64 -0.86
CA THR A 97 -0.35 14.26 -1.98
C THR A 97 -0.50 13.28 -3.14
N THR A 98 0.53 12.48 -3.42
CA THR A 98 0.49 11.44 -4.46
C THR A 98 -0.51 10.34 -4.09
N GLN A 99 -0.55 9.91 -2.83
CA GLN A 99 -1.58 8.97 -2.35
C GLN A 99 -2.99 9.54 -2.51
N ALA A 100 -3.20 10.82 -2.17
CA ALA A 100 -4.50 11.47 -2.33
C ALA A 100 -4.95 11.48 -3.80
N LEU A 101 -4.04 11.80 -4.73
CA LEU A 101 -4.34 11.76 -6.17
C LEU A 101 -4.66 10.34 -6.64
N GLU A 102 -3.88 9.35 -6.21
CA GLU A 102 -4.12 7.95 -6.56
C GLU A 102 -5.43 7.42 -5.96
N THR A 103 -5.79 7.86 -4.75
CA THR A 103 -7.09 7.57 -4.14
C THR A 103 -8.24 8.08 -5.01
N LEU A 104 -8.13 9.30 -5.55
CA LEU A 104 -9.12 9.83 -6.49
C LEU A 104 -9.18 9.00 -7.78
N ASN A 105 -8.03 8.56 -8.31
CA ASN A 105 -7.99 7.68 -9.48
C ASN A 105 -8.75 6.36 -9.24
N VAL A 106 -8.58 5.76 -8.06
CA VAL A 106 -9.30 4.54 -7.66
C VAL A 106 -10.82 4.81 -7.56
N LEU A 107 -11.22 5.87 -6.85
CA LEU A 107 -12.63 6.21 -6.63
C LEU A 107 -13.36 6.58 -7.93
N LEU A 108 -12.71 7.31 -8.81
CA LEU A 108 -13.26 7.77 -10.08
C LEU A 108 -13.08 6.76 -11.23
N GLN A 109 -12.38 5.66 -10.98
CA GLN A 109 -12.08 4.62 -11.96
C GLN A 109 -11.47 5.17 -13.25
N THR A 110 -10.54 6.13 -13.15
CA THR A 110 -9.91 6.80 -14.28
C THR A 110 -8.98 5.90 -15.10
N GLY A 111 -8.66 4.71 -14.58
CA GLY A 111 -7.79 3.73 -15.20
C GLY A 111 -7.17 2.80 -14.14
N ARG A 112 -6.08 2.10 -14.50
CA ARG A 112 -5.40 1.19 -13.54
C ARG A 112 -4.55 1.92 -12.50
N GLY A 113 -4.24 3.21 -12.71
CA GLY A 113 -3.38 3.99 -11.83
C GLY A 113 -2.05 3.28 -11.56
N LEU A 114 -1.73 3.11 -10.28
CA LEU A 114 -0.54 2.39 -9.80
C LEU A 114 -0.77 0.89 -9.54
N CYS A 115 -1.90 0.31 -9.94
CA CYS A 115 -2.12 -1.13 -9.80
C CYS A 115 -1.07 -1.92 -10.60
N GLY A 116 -0.33 -2.80 -9.95
CA GLY A 116 0.78 -3.56 -10.52
C GLY A 116 2.06 -2.75 -10.72
N LYS A 117 2.19 -1.61 -10.04
CA LYS A 117 3.35 -0.73 -10.08
C LYS A 117 3.72 -0.24 -8.68
N LEU A 118 5.01 0.02 -8.49
CA LEU A 118 5.55 0.77 -7.37
C LEU A 118 6.13 2.07 -7.90
N LEU A 119 5.58 3.19 -7.46
CA LEU A 119 6.11 4.51 -7.75
C LEU A 119 7.08 4.90 -6.63
N VAL A 120 8.34 5.17 -6.97
CA VAL A 120 9.40 5.54 -6.03
C VAL A 120 9.87 6.94 -6.33
N PHE A 121 9.97 7.78 -5.31
CA PHE A 121 10.51 9.13 -5.38
C PHE A 121 11.87 9.21 -4.68
N ASP A 122 12.90 9.66 -5.41
CA ASP A 122 14.18 10.05 -4.85
C ASP A 122 14.21 11.57 -4.70
N GLY A 123 14.13 12.04 -3.47
CA GLY A 123 14.09 13.48 -3.18
C GLY A 123 15.45 14.18 -3.29
N ILE A 124 16.57 13.44 -3.36
CA ILE A 124 17.90 14.03 -3.62
C ILE A 124 18.05 14.28 -5.11
N ALA A 125 17.75 13.27 -5.94
CA ALA A 125 17.82 13.39 -7.39
C ALA A 125 16.62 14.13 -7.99
N MET A 126 15.54 14.32 -7.24
CA MET A 126 14.24 14.85 -7.69
C MET A 126 13.65 14.02 -8.84
N GLU A 127 13.77 12.69 -8.75
CA GLU A 127 13.36 11.77 -9.79
C GLU A 127 12.28 10.82 -9.31
N TRP A 128 11.35 10.50 -10.22
CA TRP A 128 10.36 9.45 -10.05
C TRP A 128 10.75 8.21 -10.86
N GLN A 129 10.68 7.05 -10.21
CA GLN A 129 10.84 5.76 -10.86
C GLN A 129 9.53 4.97 -10.79
N ASN A 130 9.15 4.34 -11.89
CA ASN A 130 7.99 3.49 -11.97
C ASN A 130 8.46 2.04 -12.18
N ILE A 131 8.32 1.22 -11.14
CA ILE A 131 8.79 -0.15 -11.10
C ILE A 131 7.59 -1.09 -11.27
N THR A 132 7.67 -2.05 -12.19
CA THR A 132 6.65 -3.09 -12.35
C THR A 132 6.64 -3.98 -11.11
N LEU A 133 5.45 -4.15 -10.52
CA LEU A 133 5.21 -5.00 -9.37
C LEU A 133 4.22 -6.12 -9.75
N PRO A 134 4.71 -7.29 -10.17
CA PRO A 134 3.84 -8.39 -10.52
C PRO A 134 3.22 -9.06 -9.27
N ARG A 135 2.03 -9.64 -9.44
CA ARG A 135 1.46 -10.51 -8.42
C ARG A 135 2.34 -11.76 -8.26
N ASN A 136 2.65 -12.10 -7.02
CA ASN A 136 3.32 -13.36 -6.69
C ASN A 136 2.25 -14.45 -6.47
N VAL A 137 2.20 -15.43 -7.35
CA VAL A 137 1.25 -16.56 -7.25
C VAL A 137 1.47 -17.44 -6.02
N ASN A 138 2.68 -17.41 -5.44
CA ASN A 138 3.02 -18.12 -4.21
C ASN A 138 2.98 -17.21 -2.97
N CYS A 139 2.39 -16.01 -3.06
CA CYS A 139 2.27 -15.10 -1.94
C CYS A 139 1.41 -15.72 -0.84
N ALA A 140 1.91 -15.73 0.40
CA ALA A 140 1.20 -16.27 1.55
C ALA A 140 -0.17 -15.59 1.80
N ALA A 141 -0.28 -14.29 1.48
CA ALA A 141 -1.51 -13.54 1.70
C ALA A 141 -2.50 -13.61 0.53
N CYS A 142 -2.05 -13.58 -0.72
CA CYS A 142 -2.96 -13.50 -1.86
C CYS A 142 -2.76 -14.58 -2.93
N GLY A 143 -1.81 -15.50 -2.76
CA GLY A 143 -1.51 -16.52 -3.77
C GLY A 143 -2.67 -17.48 -4.06
N HIS A 144 -3.52 -17.74 -3.09
CA HIS A 144 -4.69 -18.62 -3.20
C HIS A 144 -5.94 -17.95 -3.78
N ARG A 145 -5.89 -16.66 -4.12
CA ARG A 145 -6.99 -16.02 -4.86
C ARG A 145 -7.09 -16.70 -6.23
N ALA A 146 -8.22 -17.36 -6.49
CA ALA A 146 -8.46 -18.02 -7.77
C ALA A 146 -8.33 -17.01 -8.90
N ASP A 147 -7.58 -17.36 -9.94
CA ASP A 147 -7.67 -16.68 -11.20
C ASP A 147 -9.10 -16.88 -11.70
N SER A 148 -9.91 -15.83 -11.59
CA SER A 148 -11.29 -15.86 -12.09
C SER A 148 -11.19 -16.01 -13.61
N ASN A 149 -11.46 -17.22 -14.07
CA ASN A 149 -11.60 -17.57 -15.47
C ASN A 149 -12.87 -16.96 -16.05
#